data_ad235b84448def0d51f115bbea985933
#
_entry.id   ad235b84448def0d51f115bbea985933
#
_cell.length_a   1.000
_cell.length_b   1.000
_cell.length_c   1.000
_cell.angle_alpha   90.00
_cell.angle_beta   90.00
_cell.angle_gamma   90.00
#
_symmetry.space_group_name_H-M   'P 1'
#
loop_
_entity.id
_entity.type
_entity.pdbx_description
1 polymer ?
#
loop_
_entity_poly.entity_id
_entity_poly.type
_entity_poly.pdbx_seq_one_letter_code
_entity_poly.pdbx_strand_id
1 'polypeptide(L)'
;MSSMNFEQITLERIVDKDNFKEAFKKVVSNKGGAGVDDMETFELKDYIETHPYEISSSVLRGEYRPSPIRRVYIPKDNGEQRPLGIPTVKDRLVQQAIALVLTEEYEKVFSDNSFGFRPSRGCHDAITRALEYLNSGLEWVIDLDLSKFFDTVNHSKLLQLLSDKIKDGRVISLIHRFLRAPISEDGKVGKKTTIGTPQGGVISPVLANVMLNELDQLLDSRGIKFVRYADDMVIMCGSKKAAERILENVTNFLEKKLFLKVNKDKTKILHASEKSQFLGFGFTTRVNQKKRMQYPTQKYFAIVHEKKRTKFIKRIKLILDRRAPGGIEKVKSKLKEYVRGWYNYYAEGIPVKWREKANNLIRRRIRQLLWKQWKKPDNRRKQLMRIGTNIPPLGEFAYSSNSYWRIAKTPLLHRVLGKKSLVKLGWYDLEAVEIYA
;
A
#
# COMPACT_ATOMS: atom_id res chain seq x y z
N MET A 1 -25.36 -24.78 -1.23
CA MET A 1 -23.89 -24.71 -1.39
C MET A 1 -23.27 -25.72 -0.45
N SER A 2 -22.55 -26.73 -0.98
CA SER A 2 -21.83 -27.72 -0.16
C SER A 2 -20.88 -26.97 0.78
N SER A 3 -20.96 -27.21 2.08
CA SER A 3 -20.05 -26.63 3.09
C SER A 3 -18.68 -27.25 2.87
N MET A 4 -17.80 -26.57 2.12
CA MET A 4 -16.40 -26.97 2.01
C MET A 4 -15.77 -26.89 3.40
N ASN A 5 -15.51 -28.02 4.01
CA ASN A 5 -14.77 -28.11 5.27
C ASN A 5 -13.27 -28.18 4.96
N PHE A 6 -12.48 -27.41 5.72
CA PHE A 6 -11.03 -27.41 5.60
C PHE A 6 -10.42 -28.40 6.60
N GLU A 7 -10.56 -29.69 6.32
CA GLU A 7 -10.02 -30.75 7.18
C GLU A 7 -8.50 -30.71 7.30
N GLN A 8 -7.84 -30.09 6.33
CA GLN A 8 -6.39 -29.98 6.29
C GLN A 8 -5.81 -28.84 7.14
N ILE A 9 -6.64 -27.98 7.75
CA ILE A 9 -6.14 -26.94 8.67
C ILE A 9 -6.01 -27.51 10.06
N THR A 10 -4.83 -28.05 10.38
CA THR A 10 -4.51 -28.68 11.68
C THR A 10 -3.26 -28.03 12.29
N LEU A 11 -3.07 -28.20 13.62
CA LEU A 11 -1.85 -27.73 14.27
C LEU A 11 -0.61 -28.43 13.70
N GLU A 12 -0.70 -29.71 13.39
CA GLU A 12 0.37 -30.51 12.81
C GLU A 12 0.85 -29.90 11.47
N ARG A 13 -0.07 -29.52 10.59
CA ARG A 13 0.26 -28.87 9.33
C ARG A 13 0.84 -27.46 9.55
N ILE A 14 0.36 -26.72 10.52
CA ILE A 14 0.88 -25.38 10.83
C ILE A 14 2.34 -25.47 11.27
N VAL A 15 2.70 -26.42 12.13
CA VAL A 15 4.07 -26.58 12.63
C VAL A 15 4.94 -27.53 11.80
N ASP A 16 4.42 -28.00 10.67
CA ASP A 16 5.19 -28.81 9.73
C ASP A 16 6.51 -28.13 9.36
N LYS A 17 7.56 -28.94 9.19
CA LYS A 17 8.92 -28.44 8.96
C LYS A 17 9.02 -27.50 7.76
N ASP A 18 8.36 -27.84 6.66
CA ASP A 18 8.45 -27.04 5.43
C ASP A 18 7.64 -25.75 5.56
N ASN A 19 6.47 -25.81 6.19
CA ASN A 19 5.66 -24.64 6.48
C ASN A 19 6.37 -23.68 7.45
N PHE A 20 6.99 -24.18 8.52
CA PHE A 20 7.77 -23.35 9.45
C PHE A 20 9.02 -22.74 8.80
N LYS A 21 9.70 -23.49 7.93
CA LYS A 21 10.83 -22.98 7.15
C LYS A 21 10.43 -21.84 6.22
N GLU A 22 9.29 -21.97 5.56
CA GLU A 22 8.77 -20.90 4.70
C GLU A 22 8.31 -19.67 5.52
N ALA A 23 7.64 -19.90 6.65
CA ALA A 23 7.28 -18.85 7.59
C ALA A 23 8.51 -18.10 8.11
N PHE A 24 9.57 -18.81 8.49
CA PHE A 24 10.85 -18.25 8.91
C PHE A 24 11.44 -17.33 7.83
N LYS A 25 11.55 -17.81 6.59
CA LYS A 25 12.08 -17.01 5.47
C LYS A 25 11.30 -15.69 5.31
N LYS A 26 9.98 -15.75 5.36
CA LYS A 26 9.11 -14.56 5.22
C LYS A 26 9.31 -13.57 6.37
N VAL A 27 9.40 -14.06 7.61
CA VAL A 27 9.62 -13.20 8.79
C VAL A 27 10.96 -12.49 8.73
N VAL A 28 12.04 -13.22 8.41
CA VAL A 28 13.39 -12.66 8.33
C VAL A 28 13.53 -11.69 7.15
N SER A 29 12.96 -12.01 5.99
CA SER A 29 13.03 -11.14 4.79
C SER A 29 12.32 -9.81 4.98
N ASN A 30 11.27 -9.75 5.79
CA ASN A 30 10.51 -8.53 6.07
C ASN A 30 11.27 -7.49 6.90
N LYS A 31 12.34 -7.86 7.61
CA LYS A 31 13.18 -6.96 8.41
C LYS A 31 12.38 -6.01 9.31
N GLY A 32 11.28 -6.51 9.88
CA GLY A 32 10.41 -5.71 10.77
C GLY A 32 11.08 -5.46 12.13
N GLY A 33 10.77 -4.34 12.78
CA GLY A 33 11.34 -3.97 14.08
C GLY A 33 11.03 -4.95 15.21
N ALA A 34 11.76 -4.86 16.31
CA ALA A 34 11.61 -5.72 17.48
C ALA A 34 10.27 -5.53 18.23
N GLY A 35 9.79 -6.59 18.86
CA GLY A 35 8.62 -6.58 19.74
C GLY A 35 8.96 -6.06 21.14
N VAL A 36 8.20 -6.51 22.15
CA VAL A 36 8.42 -6.14 23.56
C VAL A 36 9.66 -6.81 24.18
N ASP A 37 10.16 -7.85 23.56
CA ASP A 37 11.35 -8.62 23.95
C ASP A 37 12.65 -8.08 23.33
N ASP A 38 12.54 -6.99 22.56
CA ASP A 38 13.62 -6.34 21.80
C ASP A 38 14.42 -7.27 20.87
N MET A 39 13.92 -8.49 20.60
CA MET A 39 14.52 -9.45 19.67
C MET A 39 14.35 -8.96 18.23
N GLU A 40 15.45 -8.87 17.50
CA GLU A 40 15.47 -8.51 16.08
C GLU A 40 15.28 -9.74 15.16
N THR A 41 14.83 -9.51 13.93
CA THR A 41 14.51 -10.61 13.00
C THR A 41 15.73 -11.47 12.62
N PHE A 42 16.93 -10.92 12.62
CA PHE A 42 18.15 -11.67 12.31
C PHE A 42 18.56 -12.62 13.43
N GLU A 43 18.16 -12.36 14.68
CA GLU A 43 18.45 -13.21 15.85
C GLU A 43 17.57 -14.46 15.91
N LEU A 44 16.48 -14.50 15.14
CA LEU A 44 15.55 -15.63 15.13
C LEU A 44 16.23 -16.94 14.71
N LYS A 45 17.22 -16.87 13.83
CA LYS A 45 17.99 -18.06 13.39
C LYS A 45 18.73 -18.69 14.56
N ASP A 46 19.52 -17.90 15.28
CA ASP A 46 20.33 -18.35 16.41
C ASP A 46 19.44 -18.88 17.54
N TYR A 47 18.29 -18.21 17.75
CA TYR A 47 17.30 -18.69 18.71
C TYR A 47 16.77 -20.10 18.38
N ILE A 48 16.38 -20.35 17.12
CA ILE A 48 15.87 -21.66 16.71
C ILE A 48 16.95 -22.75 16.76
N GLU A 49 18.20 -22.41 16.45
CA GLU A 49 19.33 -23.34 16.52
C GLU A 49 19.66 -23.72 17.98
N THR A 50 19.53 -22.79 18.92
CA THR A 50 19.77 -23.05 20.35
C THR A 50 18.58 -23.68 21.08
N HIS A 51 17.36 -23.48 20.57
CA HIS A 51 16.10 -24.00 21.17
C HIS A 51 15.30 -24.80 20.10
N PRO A 52 15.84 -25.91 19.61
CA PRO A 52 15.19 -26.69 18.55
C PRO A 52 13.84 -27.23 19.05
N TYR A 53 12.82 -27.09 18.20
CA TYR A 53 11.45 -27.55 18.46
C TYR A 53 10.69 -26.88 19.60
N GLU A 54 11.26 -25.96 20.38
CA GLU A 54 10.60 -25.33 21.53
C GLU A 54 9.27 -24.68 21.10
N ILE A 55 9.29 -23.83 20.06
CA ILE A 55 8.08 -23.14 19.59
C ILE A 55 7.07 -24.15 19.05
N SER A 56 7.47 -25.04 18.13
CA SER A 56 6.58 -26.01 17.51
C SER A 56 5.97 -26.97 18.52
N SER A 57 6.74 -27.48 19.45
CA SER A 57 6.24 -28.36 20.52
C SER A 57 5.27 -27.65 21.45
N SER A 58 5.54 -26.39 21.83
CA SER A 58 4.60 -25.62 22.67
C SER A 58 3.28 -25.33 21.96
N VAL A 59 3.33 -25.11 20.64
CA VAL A 59 2.12 -24.97 19.80
C VAL A 59 1.32 -26.26 19.78
N LEU A 60 1.96 -27.41 19.50
CA LEU A 60 1.31 -28.73 19.44
C LEU A 60 0.66 -29.12 20.77
N ARG A 61 1.34 -28.88 21.91
CA ARG A 61 0.78 -29.14 23.24
C ARG A 61 -0.30 -28.14 23.65
N GLY A 62 -0.58 -27.11 22.83
CA GLY A 62 -1.55 -26.06 23.15
C GLY A 62 -1.10 -25.13 24.29
N GLU A 63 0.20 -25.10 24.60
CA GLU A 63 0.79 -24.30 25.68
C GLU A 63 1.28 -22.93 25.21
N TYR A 64 1.45 -22.74 23.90
CA TYR A 64 1.96 -21.48 23.34
C TYR A 64 1.09 -20.28 23.77
N ARG A 65 1.73 -19.26 24.31
CA ARG A 65 1.09 -18.02 24.77
C ARG A 65 1.73 -16.84 24.06
N PRO A 66 0.96 -16.08 23.25
CA PRO A 66 1.48 -14.87 22.61
C PRO A 66 1.95 -13.84 23.65
N SER A 67 3.06 -13.20 23.34
CA SER A 67 3.58 -12.07 24.11
C SER A 67 2.71 -10.83 23.93
N PRO A 68 2.83 -9.82 24.82
CA PRO A 68 2.21 -8.52 24.60
C PRO A 68 2.69 -7.87 23.30
N ILE A 69 1.80 -7.15 22.65
CA ILE A 69 2.08 -6.48 21.36
C ILE A 69 2.58 -5.07 21.64
N ARG A 70 3.77 -4.72 21.17
CA ARG A 70 4.35 -3.37 21.30
C ARG A 70 3.58 -2.37 20.47
N ARG A 71 3.01 -1.34 21.09
CA ARG A 71 2.30 -0.24 20.40
C ARG A 71 3.31 0.82 19.94
N VAL A 72 3.19 1.20 18.65
CA VAL A 72 3.88 2.35 18.08
C VAL A 72 2.90 3.19 17.26
N TYR A 73 3.20 4.48 17.08
CA TYR A 73 2.32 5.38 16.34
C TYR A 73 3.01 5.88 15.07
N ILE A 74 2.32 5.78 13.94
CA ILE A 74 2.79 6.29 12.64
C ILE A 74 1.91 7.46 12.23
N PRO A 75 2.51 8.65 11.92
CA PRO A 75 1.74 9.82 11.52
C PRO A 75 1.04 9.59 10.18
N LYS A 76 -0.26 9.91 10.12
CA LYS A 76 -1.06 9.96 8.89
C LYS A 76 -0.87 11.29 8.17
N ASP A 77 -1.25 11.33 6.88
CA ASP A 77 -1.19 12.55 6.06
C ASP A 77 -2.04 13.72 6.59
N ASN A 78 -3.07 13.45 7.37
CA ASN A 78 -3.99 14.43 7.97
C ASN A 78 -3.55 14.91 9.38
N GLY A 79 -2.38 14.48 9.85
CA GLY A 79 -1.86 14.80 11.18
C GLY A 79 -2.33 13.88 12.31
N GLU A 80 -3.30 12.99 12.07
CA GLU A 80 -3.64 11.94 13.01
C GLU A 80 -2.55 10.88 13.11
N GLN A 81 -2.56 10.12 14.18
CA GLN A 81 -1.67 8.98 14.36
C GLN A 81 -2.40 7.66 14.07
N ARG A 82 -1.72 6.76 13.37
CA ARG A 82 -2.17 5.38 13.19
C ARG A 82 -1.46 4.50 14.21
N PRO A 83 -2.20 3.88 15.13
CA PRO A 83 -1.61 2.90 16.02
C PRO A 83 -1.21 1.64 15.23
N LEU A 84 0.02 1.19 15.43
CA LEU A 84 0.54 -0.05 14.86
C LEU A 84 0.98 -0.96 16.00
N GLY A 85 0.66 -2.25 15.91
CA GLY A 85 1.12 -3.26 16.86
C GLY A 85 2.29 -4.06 16.28
N ILE A 86 3.34 -4.21 17.03
CA ILE A 86 4.51 -5.02 16.66
C ILE A 86 4.56 -6.24 17.58
N PRO A 87 4.16 -7.44 17.11
CA PRO A 87 4.35 -8.69 17.83
C PRO A 87 5.84 -9.06 17.93
N THR A 88 6.21 -9.89 18.90
CA THR A 88 7.57 -10.45 18.98
C THR A 88 7.92 -11.23 17.72
N VAL A 89 9.20 -11.42 17.46
CA VAL A 89 9.65 -12.18 16.27
C VAL A 89 9.17 -13.64 16.33
N LYS A 90 9.14 -14.23 17.52
CA LYS A 90 8.59 -15.58 17.77
C LYS A 90 7.09 -15.65 17.45
N ASP A 91 6.31 -14.68 17.91
CA ASP A 91 4.89 -14.60 17.61
C ASP A 91 4.64 -14.40 16.11
N ARG A 92 5.46 -13.58 15.43
CA ARG A 92 5.38 -13.41 13.98
C ARG A 92 5.65 -14.71 13.24
N LEU A 93 6.58 -15.55 13.71
CA LEU A 93 6.84 -16.86 13.10
C LEU A 93 5.60 -17.76 13.18
N VAL A 94 5.00 -17.89 14.35
CA VAL A 94 3.78 -18.71 14.54
C VAL A 94 2.61 -18.14 13.75
N GLN A 95 2.40 -16.82 13.78
CA GLN A 95 1.34 -16.17 13.00
C GLN A 95 1.55 -16.36 11.49
N GLN A 96 2.81 -16.30 11.01
CA GLN A 96 3.11 -16.51 9.60
C GLN A 96 2.86 -17.96 9.18
N ALA A 97 3.18 -18.93 10.03
CA ALA A 97 2.90 -20.34 9.79
C ALA A 97 1.38 -20.60 9.69
N ILE A 98 0.59 -20.02 10.58
CA ILE A 98 -0.88 -20.07 10.51
C ILE A 98 -1.38 -19.39 9.23
N ALA A 99 -0.88 -18.18 8.93
CA ALA A 99 -1.31 -17.40 7.78
C ALA A 99 -1.06 -18.13 6.44
N LEU A 100 0.04 -18.87 6.31
CA LEU A 100 0.36 -19.66 5.12
C LEU A 100 -0.71 -20.74 4.88
N VAL A 101 -1.00 -21.54 5.90
CA VAL A 101 -1.99 -22.63 5.81
C VAL A 101 -3.40 -22.07 5.59
N LEU A 102 -3.79 -21.01 6.30
CA LEU A 102 -5.09 -20.36 6.08
C LEU A 102 -5.20 -19.81 4.66
N THR A 103 -4.17 -19.13 4.17
CA THR A 103 -4.19 -18.54 2.82
C THR A 103 -4.39 -19.60 1.75
N GLU A 104 -3.66 -20.71 1.81
CA GLU A 104 -3.76 -21.80 0.84
C GLU A 104 -5.19 -22.39 0.77
N GLU A 105 -5.81 -22.60 1.92
CA GLU A 105 -7.16 -23.18 1.97
C GLU A 105 -8.26 -22.17 1.62
N TYR A 106 -8.16 -20.94 2.14
CA TYR A 106 -9.18 -19.93 1.89
C TYR A 106 -9.12 -19.34 0.47
N GLU A 107 -7.97 -19.42 -0.25
CA GLU A 107 -7.90 -19.07 -1.67
C GLU A 107 -8.91 -19.84 -2.53
N LYS A 108 -9.30 -21.06 -2.13
CA LYS A 108 -10.28 -21.89 -2.81
C LYS A 108 -11.72 -21.34 -2.73
N VAL A 109 -11.99 -20.45 -1.77
CA VAL A 109 -13.34 -19.93 -1.50
C VAL A 109 -13.46 -18.41 -1.53
N PHE A 110 -12.36 -17.70 -1.62
CA PHE A 110 -12.40 -16.25 -1.76
C PHE A 110 -12.93 -15.82 -3.12
N SER A 111 -13.76 -14.79 -3.14
CA SER A 111 -14.27 -14.18 -4.37
C SER A 111 -13.16 -13.75 -5.33
N ASP A 112 -13.39 -13.92 -6.63
CA ASP A 112 -12.48 -13.40 -7.67
C ASP A 112 -12.45 -11.87 -7.75
N ASN A 113 -13.40 -11.21 -7.10
CA ASN A 113 -13.50 -9.76 -6.99
C ASN A 113 -12.75 -9.19 -5.77
N SER A 114 -12.10 -10.06 -4.97
CA SER A 114 -11.27 -9.69 -3.82
C SER A 114 -9.78 -9.83 -4.18
N PHE A 115 -9.00 -8.76 -3.98
CA PHE A 115 -7.60 -8.67 -4.45
C PHE A 115 -6.58 -8.43 -3.33
N GLY A 116 -6.94 -7.71 -2.28
CA GLY A 116 -6.01 -7.31 -1.23
C GLY A 116 -5.50 -8.47 -0.37
N PHE A 117 -4.20 -8.49 -0.06
CA PHE A 117 -3.54 -9.49 0.78
C PHE A 117 -3.64 -10.93 0.26
N ARG A 118 -3.82 -11.11 -1.02
CA ARG A 118 -3.89 -12.42 -1.68
C ARG A 118 -2.69 -12.66 -2.59
N PRO A 119 -2.22 -13.92 -2.71
CA PRO A 119 -1.10 -14.24 -3.59
C PRO A 119 -1.46 -13.95 -5.05
N SER A 120 -0.48 -13.48 -5.83
CA SER A 120 -0.60 -13.22 -7.26
C SER A 120 -1.71 -12.22 -7.67
N ARG A 121 -2.21 -11.41 -6.72
CA ARG A 121 -3.21 -10.37 -6.96
C ARG A 121 -2.72 -9.03 -6.43
N GLY A 122 -2.77 -7.98 -7.26
CA GLY A 122 -2.27 -6.66 -6.93
C GLY A 122 -3.30 -5.55 -7.08
N CYS A 123 -2.88 -4.32 -6.73
CA CYS A 123 -3.72 -3.14 -6.90
C CYS A 123 -4.10 -2.89 -8.36
N HIS A 124 -3.20 -3.20 -9.31
CA HIS A 124 -3.46 -3.00 -10.74
C HIS A 124 -4.53 -3.95 -11.25
N ASP A 125 -4.55 -5.21 -10.79
CA ASP A 125 -5.59 -6.17 -11.15
C ASP A 125 -6.96 -5.70 -10.65
N ALA A 126 -7.01 -5.16 -9.42
CA ALA A 126 -8.23 -4.56 -8.87
C ALA A 126 -8.72 -3.36 -9.69
N ILE A 127 -7.82 -2.48 -10.13
CA ILE A 127 -8.16 -1.33 -11.00
C ILE A 127 -8.64 -1.80 -12.37
N THR A 128 -7.99 -2.81 -12.96
CA THR A 128 -8.41 -3.40 -14.24
C THR A 128 -9.80 -3.98 -14.14
N ARG A 129 -10.09 -4.75 -13.10
CA ARG A 129 -11.43 -5.31 -12.84
C ARG A 129 -12.49 -4.21 -12.67
N ALA A 130 -12.16 -3.13 -11.95
CA ALA A 130 -13.07 -2.00 -11.80
C ALA A 130 -13.36 -1.32 -13.14
N LEU A 131 -12.35 -1.16 -14.01
CA LEU A 131 -12.52 -0.62 -15.35
C LEU A 131 -13.37 -1.52 -16.25
N GLU A 132 -13.22 -2.84 -16.17
CA GLU A 132 -14.07 -3.80 -16.89
C GLU A 132 -15.55 -3.59 -16.56
N TYR A 133 -15.89 -3.49 -15.27
CA TYR A 133 -17.26 -3.25 -14.84
C TYR A 133 -17.80 -1.88 -15.25
N LEU A 134 -16.99 -0.82 -15.15
CA LEU A 134 -17.39 0.51 -15.62
C LEU A 134 -17.62 0.54 -17.14
N ASN A 135 -16.78 -0.15 -17.91
CA ASN A 135 -16.89 -0.22 -19.36
C ASN A 135 -18.01 -1.16 -19.83
N SER A 136 -18.55 -2.03 -18.97
CA SER A 136 -19.77 -2.78 -19.22
C SER A 136 -21.07 -1.99 -18.98
N GLY A 137 -20.98 -0.70 -18.64
CA GLY A 137 -22.11 0.20 -18.45
C GLY A 137 -22.57 0.39 -16.98
N LEU A 138 -21.82 -0.15 -16.00
CA LEU A 138 -22.13 0.02 -14.58
C LEU A 138 -21.45 1.30 -14.04
N GLU A 139 -22.01 2.46 -14.37
CA GLU A 139 -21.36 3.75 -14.19
C GLU A 139 -21.60 4.42 -12.82
N TRP A 140 -22.45 3.86 -11.97
CA TRP A 140 -22.65 4.32 -10.60
C TRP A 140 -21.80 3.52 -9.63
N VAL A 141 -21.00 4.20 -8.84
CA VAL A 141 -20.02 3.61 -7.93
C VAL A 141 -20.39 3.94 -6.49
N ILE A 142 -20.53 2.92 -5.68
CA ILE A 142 -20.57 3.03 -4.22
C ILE A 142 -19.11 2.90 -3.75
N ASP A 143 -18.54 3.97 -3.20
CA ASP A 143 -17.25 3.97 -2.51
C ASP A 143 -17.53 3.68 -1.03
N LEU A 144 -17.29 2.44 -0.60
CA LEU A 144 -17.62 1.94 0.74
C LEU A 144 -16.40 2.02 1.64
N ASP A 145 -16.50 2.79 2.74
CA ASP A 145 -15.48 2.92 3.77
C ASP A 145 -15.97 2.32 5.10
N LEU A 146 -15.16 1.46 5.71
CA LEU A 146 -15.44 0.89 7.03
C LEU A 146 -14.78 1.71 8.13
N SER A 147 -15.51 1.98 9.21
CA SER A 147 -14.99 2.74 10.35
C SER A 147 -13.99 1.91 11.15
N LYS A 148 -12.69 2.25 11.06
CA LYS A 148 -11.63 1.60 11.87
C LYS A 148 -11.71 0.07 11.84
N PHE A 149 -11.85 -0.49 10.64
CA PHE A 149 -12.14 -1.91 10.43
C PHE A 149 -11.31 -2.84 11.35
N PHE A 150 -9.97 -2.76 11.30
CA PHE A 150 -9.10 -3.61 12.10
C PHE A 150 -9.30 -3.46 13.62
N ASP A 151 -9.73 -2.29 14.09
CA ASP A 151 -9.94 -2.01 15.52
C ASP A 151 -11.31 -2.48 16.01
N THR A 152 -12.23 -2.82 15.10
CA THR A 152 -13.63 -3.12 15.43
C THR A 152 -14.07 -4.53 15.10
N VAL A 153 -13.20 -5.38 14.57
CA VAL A 153 -13.51 -6.79 14.28
C VAL A 153 -14.00 -7.51 15.54
N ASN A 154 -15.19 -8.06 15.48
CA ASN A 154 -15.76 -8.83 16.58
C ASN A 154 -15.10 -10.23 16.64
N HIS A 155 -14.41 -10.54 17.75
CA HIS A 155 -13.70 -11.80 17.91
C HIS A 155 -14.62 -13.02 17.84
N SER A 156 -15.78 -12.96 18.52
CA SER A 156 -16.74 -14.08 18.53
C SER A 156 -17.26 -14.39 17.14
N LYS A 157 -17.61 -13.34 16.37
CA LYS A 157 -18.08 -13.52 14.99
C LYS A 157 -16.97 -14.07 14.09
N LEU A 158 -15.76 -13.55 14.17
CA LEU A 158 -14.61 -14.04 13.39
C LEU A 158 -14.30 -15.50 13.74
N LEU A 159 -14.25 -15.85 15.03
CA LEU A 159 -14.01 -17.23 15.48
C LEU A 159 -15.13 -18.19 15.04
N GLN A 160 -16.39 -17.74 15.06
CA GLN A 160 -17.50 -18.51 14.50
C GLN A 160 -17.26 -18.84 13.03
N LEU A 161 -16.95 -17.82 12.19
CA LEU A 161 -16.70 -18.02 10.75
C LEU A 161 -15.52 -18.96 10.49
N LEU A 162 -14.49 -18.89 11.31
CA LEU A 162 -13.36 -19.84 11.24
C LEU A 162 -13.80 -21.25 11.64
N SER A 163 -14.55 -21.41 12.73
CA SER A 163 -15.00 -22.70 13.25
C SER A 163 -16.00 -23.39 12.33
N ASP A 164 -16.77 -22.63 11.55
CA ASP A 164 -17.69 -23.18 10.55
C ASP A 164 -16.94 -23.98 9.46
N LYS A 165 -15.66 -23.68 9.23
CA LYS A 165 -14.82 -24.30 8.19
C LYS A 165 -13.66 -25.14 8.75
N ILE A 166 -13.03 -24.71 9.84
CA ILE A 166 -11.87 -25.35 10.45
C ILE A 166 -12.35 -26.31 11.54
N LYS A 167 -12.05 -27.60 11.38
CA LYS A 167 -12.48 -28.65 12.34
C LYS A 167 -11.57 -28.80 13.54
N ASP A 168 -10.29 -28.44 13.43
CA ASP A 168 -9.36 -28.48 14.54
C ASP A 168 -9.55 -27.30 15.49
N GLY A 169 -10.27 -27.54 16.59
CA GLY A 169 -10.51 -26.53 17.64
C GLY A 169 -9.24 -25.99 18.31
N ARG A 170 -8.12 -26.73 18.24
CA ARG A 170 -6.83 -26.29 18.77
C ARG A 170 -6.29 -25.09 17.95
N VAL A 171 -6.49 -25.10 16.62
CA VAL A 171 -6.15 -23.99 15.74
C VAL A 171 -6.98 -22.75 16.07
N ILE A 172 -8.30 -22.92 16.25
CA ILE A 172 -9.20 -21.83 16.67
C ILE A 172 -8.78 -21.24 18.01
N SER A 173 -8.42 -22.09 18.97
CA SER A 173 -7.92 -21.67 20.29
C SER A 173 -6.62 -20.87 20.18
N LEU A 174 -5.70 -21.28 19.31
CA LEU A 174 -4.43 -20.57 19.07
C LEU A 174 -4.68 -19.19 18.44
N ILE A 175 -5.54 -19.11 17.41
CA ILE A 175 -5.92 -17.83 16.79
C ILE A 175 -6.58 -16.91 17.82
N HIS A 176 -7.48 -17.44 18.65
CA HIS A 176 -8.12 -16.66 19.72
C HIS A 176 -7.11 -16.08 20.71
N ARG A 177 -6.05 -16.82 21.07
CA ARG A 177 -4.98 -16.29 21.92
C ARG A 177 -4.26 -15.13 21.29
N PHE A 178 -3.95 -15.19 19.98
CA PHE A 178 -3.35 -14.08 19.25
C PHE A 178 -4.26 -12.86 19.18
N LEU A 179 -5.56 -13.05 18.95
CA LEU A 179 -6.53 -11.95 18.94
C LEU A 179 -6.63 -11.26 20.30
N ARG A 180 -6.48 -12.01 21.40
CA ARG A 180 -6.56 -11.50 22.78
C ARG A 180 -5.24 -11.02 23.37
N ALA A 181 -4.15 -11.08 22.63
CA ALA A 181 -2.86 -10.65 23.12
C ALA A 181 -2.94 -9.20 23.64
N PRO A 182 -2.45 -8.92 24.87
CA PRO A 182 -2.50 -7.58 25.43
C PRO A 182 -1.58 -6.63 24.66
N ILE A 183 -1.89 -5.35 24.71
CA ILE A 183 -1.08 -4.30 24.09
C ILE A 183 -0.16 -3.71 25.15
N SER A 184 1.11 -3.59 24.83
CA SER A 184 2.10 -2.88 25.62
C SER A 184 2.36 -1.49 25.02
N GLU A 185 2.17 -0.45 25.81
CA GLU A 185 2.39 0.94 25.45
C GLU A 185 3.29 1.58 26.51
N ASP A 186 4.41 2.16 26.10
CA ASP A 186 5.42 2.75 26.98
C ASP A 186 5.85 1.83 28.15
N GLY A 187 6.02 0.54 27.86
CA GLY A 187 6.40 -0.48 28.84
C GLY A 187 5.28 -0.96 29.78
N LYS A 188 4.07 -0.39 29.67
CA LYS A 188 2.91 -0.81 30.46
C LYS A 188 2.04 -1.78 29.68
N VAL A 189 1.82 -2.97 30.23
CA VAL A 189 0.96 -3.99 29.61
C VAL A 189 -0.49 -3.73 30.00
N GLY A 190 -1.33 -3.51 28.97
CA GLY A 190 -2.76 -3.32 29.14
C GLY A 190 -3.53 -4.62 29.38
N LYS A 191 -4.87 -4.50 29.44
CA LYS A 191 -5.78 -5.65 29.51
C LYS A 191 -5.81 -6.41 28.18
N LYS A 192 -6.21 -7.69 28.24
CA LYS A 192 -6.48 -8.49 27.03
C LYS A 192 -7.53 -7.82 26.15
N THR A 193 -7.30 -7.81 24.86
CA THR A 193 -8.26 -7.25 23.90
C THR A 193 -9.49 -8.14 23.75
N THR A 194 -10.64 -7.54 23.56
CA THR A 194 -11.93 -8.25 23.34
C THR A 194 -12.50 -8.01 21.95
N ILE A 195 -11.99 -7.01 21.25
CA ILE A 195 -12.37 -6.63 19.89
C ILE A 195 -11.12 -6.19 19.13
N GLY A 196 -11.20 -6.25 17.82
CA GLY A 196 -10.16 -5.81 16.91
C GLY A 196 -9.09 -6.85 16.61
N THR A 197 -8.40 -6.66 15.51
CA THR A 197 -7.19 -7.41 15.16
C THR A 197 -6.01 -6.44 15.19
N PRO A 198 -4.86 -6.80 15.77
CA PRO A 198 -3.73 -5.88 15.85
C PRO A 198 -3.30 -5.41 14.46
N GLN A 199 -3.32 -4.09 14.23
CA GLN A 199 -2.76 -3.52 12.99
C GLN A 199 -1.25 -3.74 13.01
N GLY A 200 -0.76 -4.61 12.10
CA GLY A 200 0.65 -5.05 12.04
C GLY A 200 0.89 -6.50 12.45
N GLY A 201 -0.14 -7.20 12.97
CA GLY A 201 -0.08 -8.66 13.12
C GLY A 201 -0.04 -9.35 11.76
N VAL A 202 0.83 -10.34 11.62
CA VAL A 202 1.04 -11.07 10.35
C VAL A 202 -0.20 -11.85 9.91
N ILE A 203 -0.99 -12.35 10.85
CA ILE A 203 -2.24 -13.09 10.57
C ILE A 203 -3.42 -12.15 10.26
N SER A 204 -3.38 -10.89 10.69
CA SER A 204 -4.51 -9.97 10.58
C SER A 204 -5.05 -9.78 9.15
N PRO A 205 -4.21 -9.73 8.09
CA PRO A 205 -4.69 -9.60 6.71
C PRO A 205 -5.56 -10.76 6.24
N VAL A 206 -5.18 -12.01 6.53
CA VAL A 206 -5.99 -13.18 6.12
C VAL A 206 -7.27 -13.26 6.95
N LEU A 207 -7.23 -12.96 8.24
CA LEU A 207 -8.43 -12.90 9.08
C LEU A 207 -9.41 -11.81 8.63
N ALA A 208 -8.89 -10.66 8.18
CA ALA A 208 -9.69 -9.60 7.57
C ALA A 208 -10.41 -10.09 6.31
N ASN A 209 -9.71 -10.82 5.45
CA ASN A 209 -10.31 -11.41 4.26
C ASN A 209 -11.36 -12.46 4.60
N VAL A 210 -11.13 -13.32 5.61
CA VAL A 210 -12.13 -14.29 6.08
C VAL A 210 -13.41 -13.58 6.52
N MET A 211 -13.29 -12.51 7.32
CA MET A 211 -14.44 -11.75 7.79
C MET A 211 -15.23 -11.08 6.66
N LEU A 212 -14.54 -10.46 5.72
CA LEU A 212 -15.17 -9.73 4.61
C LEU A 212 -15.63 -10.63 3.46
N ASN A 213 -15.14 -11.87 3.39
CA ASN A 213 -15.60 -12.85 2.41
C ASN A 213 -17.10 -13.14 2.53
N GLU A 214 -17.69 -13.03 3.71
CA GLU A 214 -19.13 -13.15 3.89
C GLU A 214 -19.91 -12.11 3.07
N LEU A 215 -19.42 -10.88 3.03
CA LEU A 215 -19.98 -9.84 2.18
C LEU A 215 -19.70 -10.11 0.70
N ASP A 216 -18.49 -10.56 0.37
CA ASP A 216 -18.13 -10.90 -1.02
C ASP A 216 -19.07 -11.98 -1.56
N GLN A 217 -19.29 -13.05 -0.81
CA GLN A 217 -20.20 -14.16 -1.18
C GLN A 217 -21.67 -13.69 -1.31
N LEU A 218 -22.12 -12.79 -0.44
CA LEU A 218 -23.45 -12.18 -0.56
C LEU A 218 -23.60 -11.38 -1.85
N LEU A 219 -22.60 -10.60 -2.23
CA LEU A 219 -22.61 -9.79 -3.45
C LEU A 219 -22.54 -10.68 -4.70
N ASP A 220 -21.64 -11.66 -4.71
CA ASP A 220 -21.49 -12.63 -5.80
C ASP A 220 -22.79 -13.44 -6.01
N SER A 221 -23.42 -13.94 -4.95
CA SER A 221 -24.67 -14.70 -5.03
C SER A 221 -25.84 -13.90 -5.61
N ARG A 222 -25.79 -12.57 -5.50
CA ARG A 222 -26.77 -11.65 -6.06
C ARG A 222 -26.37 -11.09 -7.43
N GLY A 223 -25.24 -11.51 -7.99
CA GLY A 223 -24.72 -11.02 -9.27
C GLY A 223 -24.27 -9.55 -9.24
N ILE A 224 -24.09 -8.97 -8.04
CA ILE A 224 -23.66 -7.56 -7.86
C ILE A 224 -22.17 -7.48 -8.15
N LYS A 225 -21.78 -6.54 -9.02
CA LYS A 225 -20.39 -6.34 -9.39
C LYS A 225 -19.70 -5.43 -8.41
N PHE A 226 -18.58 -5.88 -7.86
CA PHE A 226 -17.77 -5.14 -6.90
C PHE A 226 -16.29 -5.45 -7.08
N VAL A 227 -15.44 -4.63 -6.49
CA VAL A 227 -14.01 -4.88 -6.37
C VAL A 227 -13.57 -4.49 -4.95
N ARG A 228 -12.95 -5.44 -4.26
CA ARG A 228 -12.44 -5.23 -2.92
C ARG A 228 -10.92 -5.37 -2.85
N TYR A 229 -10.28 -4.44 -2.18
CA TYR A 229 -8.86 -4.51 -1.83
C TYR A 229 -8.68 -4.28 -0.32
N ALA A 230 -8.55 -5.35 0.44
CA ALA A 230 -8.61 -5.33 1.91
C ALA A 230 -9.97 -4.76 2.40
N ASP A 231 -9.95 -3.66 3.13
CA ASP A 231 -11.12 -2.91 3.61
C ASP A 231 -11.64 -1.84 2.63
N ASP A 232 -10.86 -1.48 1.60
CA ASP A 232 -11.31 -0.61 0.51
C ASP A 232 -12.18 -1.39 -0.49
N MET A 233 -13.43 -0.96 -0.68
CA MET A 233 -14.38 -1.62 -1.59
C MET A 233 -15.12 -0.61 -2.46
N VAL A 234 -15.27 -0.95 -3.74
CA VAL A 234 -16.15 -0.25 -4.67
C VAL A 234 -17.18 -1.22 -5.25
N ILE A 235 -18.45 -0.81 -5.28
CA ILE A 235 -19.55 -1.60 -5.86
C ILE A 235 -20.10 -0.83 -7.05
N MET A 236 -20.24 -1.49 -8.21
CA MET A 236 -20.68 -0.88 -9.46
C MET A 236 -22.14 -1.18 -9.75
N CYS A 237 -22.90 -0.18 -10.16
CA CYS A 237 -24.33 -0.25 -10.37
C CYS A 237 -24.74 0.45 -11.67
N GLY A 238 -25.83 0.00 -12.29
CA GLY A 238 -26.35 0.60 -13.53
C GLY A 238 -27.14 1.91 -13.31
N SER A 239 -27.64 2.16 -12.07
CA SER A 239 -28.39 3.38 -11.77
C SER A 239 -28.15 3.85 -10.33
N LYS A 240 -28.41 5.14 -10.06
CA LYS A 240 -28.31 5.72 -8.73
C LYS A 240 -29.28 5.07 -7.73
N LYS A 241 -30.52 4.83 -8.15
CA LYS A 241 -31.54 4.15 -7.32
C LYS A 241 -31.10 2.73 -6.94
N ALA A 242 -30.48 2.00 -7.87
CA ALA A 242 -29.93 0.67 -7.58
C ALA A 242 -28.79 0.77 -6.57
N ALA A 243 -27.90 1.74 -6.72
CA ALA A 243 -26.80 1.97 -5.79
C ALA A 243 -27.29 2.32 -4.37
N GLU A 244 -28.30 3.18 -4.24
CA GLU A 244 -28.91 3.53 -2.94
C GLU A 244 -29.49 2.30 -2.23
N ARG A 245 -30.27 1.46 -2.93
CA ARG A 245 -30.82 0.22 -2.40
C ARG A 245 -29.75 -0.80 -2.01
N ILE A 246 -28.69 -0.94 -2.85
CA ILE A 246 -27.59 -1.86 -2.57
C ILE A 246 -26.81 -1.39 -1.34
N LEU A 247 -26.53 -0.09 -1.24
CA LEU A 247 -25.82 0.47 -0.08
C LEU A 247 -26.58 0.25 1.22
N GLU A 248 -27.90 0.43 1.22
CA GLU A 248 -28.74 0.15 2.40
C GLU A 248 -28.64 -1.33 2.82
N ASN A 249 -28.79 -2.26 1.87
CA ASN A 249 -28.71 -3.69 2.12
C ASN A 249 -27.32 -4.12 2.62
N VAL A 250 -26.24 -3.59 2.01
CA VAL A 250 -24.85 -3.84 2.41
C VAL A 250 -24.59 -3.30 3.81
N THR A 251 -25.04 -2.08 4.11
CA THR A 251 -24.92 -1.48 5.44
C THR A 251 -25.61 -2.33 6.50
N ASN A 252 -26.86 -2.73 6.25
CA ASN A 252 -27.60 -3.60 7.15
C ASN A 252 -26.92 -4.96 7.38
N PHE A 253 -26.35 -5.56 6.33
CA PHE A 253 -25.59 -6.82 6.45
C PHE A 253 -24.33 -6.64 7.28
N LEU A 254 -23.52 -5.62 6.98
CA LEU A 254 -22.28 -5.33 7.71
C LEU A 254 -22.54 -5.05 9.19
N GLU A 255 -23.53 -4.21 9.51
CA GLU A 255 -23.77 -3.80 10.88
C GLU A 255 -24.49 -4.87 11.70
N LYS A 256 -25.49 -5.58 11.13
CA LYS A 256 -26.28 -6.56 11.85
C LYS A 256 -25.73 -7.99 11.83
N LYS A 257 -24.98 -8.37 10.79
CA LYS A 257 -24.47 -9.75 10.64
C LYS A 257 -22.99 -9.88 10.93
N LEU A 258 -22.19 -8.86 10.56
CA LEU A 258 -20.74 -8.87 10.77
C LEU A 258 -20.29 -7.97 11.91
N PHE A 259 -21.18 -7.16 12.49
CA PHE A 259 -20.90 -6.21 13.56
C PHE A 259 -19.81 -5.19 13.17
N LEU A 260 -19.72 -4.86 11.87
CA LEU A 260 -18.80 -3.89 11.31
C LEU A 260 -19.54 -2.59 11.02
N LYS A 261 -18.98 -1.45 11.41
CA LYS A 261 -19.62 -0.14 11.25
C LYS A 261 -19.20 0.53 9.94
N VAL A 262 -20.20 0.91 9.13
CA VAL A 262 -19.97 1.70 7.92
C VAL A 262 -19.67 3.15 8.28
N ASN A 263 -18.66 3.74 7.66
CA ASN A 263 -18.35 5.16 7.81
C ASN A 263 -19.22 5.99 6.89
N LYS A 264 -20.33 6.52 7.42
CA LYS A 264 -21.33 7.29 6.65
C LYS A 264 -20.78 8.59 6.06
N ASP A 265 -19.78 9.20 6.70
CA ASP A 265 -19.20 10.48 6.24
C ASP A 265 -18.30 10.30 5.00
N LYS A 266 -17.67 9.14 4.89
CA LYS A 266 -16.76 8.82 3.79
C LYS A 266 -17.41 7.98 2.70
N THR A 267 -18.36 7.11 3.05
CA THR A 267 -19.09 6.30 2.08
C THR A 267 -19.93 7.19 1.16
N LYS A 268 -19.77 7.01 -0.16
CA LYS A 268 -20.41 7.88 -1.16
C LYS A 268 -20.93 7.08 -2.33
N ILE A 269 -22.03 7.54 -2.90
CA ILE A 269 -22.52 7.11 -4.21
C ILE A 269 -22.16 8.21 -5.20
N LEU A 270 -21.37 7.88 -6.20
CA LEU A 270 -20.84 8.80 -7.20
C LEU A 270 -21.03 8.21 -8.61
N HIS A 271 -21.25 9.05 -9.60
CA HIS A 271 -21.10 8.63 -10.98
C HIS A 271 -19.59 8.50 -11.30
N ALA A 272 -19.20 7.51 -12.10
CA ALA A 272 -17.78 7.21 -12.37
C ALA A 272 -17.00 8.38 -13.00
N SER A 273 -17.69 9.29 -13.72
CA SER A 273 -17.08 10.51 -14.27
C SER A 273 -16.83 11.59 -13.22
N GLU A 274 -17.43 11.48 -12.04
CA GLU A 274 -17.20 12.37 -10.91
C GLU A 274 -15.90 11.96 -10.18
N LYS A 275 -15.52 12.70 -9.16
CA LYS A 275 -14.24 12.50 -8.42
C LYS A 275 -14.22 11.20 -7.59
N SER A 276 -14.62 10.05 -8.18
CA SER A 276 -14.47 8.76 -7.52
C SER A 276 -12.98 8.41 -7.36
N GLN A 277 -12.65 7.75 -6.25
CA GLN A 277 -11.27 7.36 -5.97
C GLN A 277 -11.24 5.91 -5.50
N PHE A 278 -10.41 5.08 -6.15
CA PHE A 278 -10.12 3.72 -5.69
C PHE A 278 -8.62 3.45 -5.80
N LEU A 279 -7.98 3.00 -4.73
CA LEU A 279 -6.54 2.69 -4.64
C LEU A 279 -5.62 3.81 -5.17
N GLY A 280 -6.04 5.07 -5.03
CA GLY A 280 -5.28 6.23 -5.49
C GLY A 280 -5.48 6.62 -6.93
N PHE A 281 -6.29 5.87 -7.68
CA PHE A 281 -6.75 6.22 -9.02
C PHE A 281 -8.16 6.80 -8.98
N GLY A 282 -8.49 7.60 -9.98
CA GLY A 282 -9.85 7.96 -10.36
C GLY A 282 -10.17 7.38 -11.72
N PHE A 283 -11.41 7.57 -12.17
CA PHE A 283 -11.84 7.13 -13.49
C PHE A 283 -12.16 8.33 -14.37
N THR A 284 -11.84 8.25 -15.68
CA THR A 284 -12.03 9.35 -16.60
C THR A 284 -12.40 8.87 -18.01
N THR A 285 -13.28 9.62 -18.66
CA THR A 285 -13.58 9.45 -20.10
C THR A 285 -12.66 10.31 -20.97
N ARG A 286 -11.90 11.24 -20.36
CA ARG A 286 -11.05 12.20 -21.05
C ARG A 286 -9.63 11.67 -21.20
N VAL A 287 -9.30 11.16 -22.37
CA VAL A 287 -7.95 10.71 -22.73
C VAL A 287 -7.48 11.39 -24.02
N ASN A 288 -6.19 11.32 -24.34
CA ASN A 288 -5.67 11.83 -25.58
C ASN A 288 -6.13 10.98 -26.77
N GLN A 289 -6.05 11.53 -27.96
CA GLN A 289 -6.49 10.87 -29.19
C GLN A 289 -5.76 9.54 -29.43
N LYS A 290 -4.45 9.48 -29.19
CA LYS A 290 -3.66 8.25 -29.34
C LYS A 290 -4.22 7.10 -28.49
N LYS A 291 -4.52 7.35 -27.19
CA LYS A 291 -5.09 6.34 -26.29
C LYS A 291 -6.53 5.98 -26.68
N ARG A 292 -7.31 6.94 -27.18
CA ARG A 292 -8.66 6.70 -27.70
C ARG A 292 -8.64 5.80 -28.94
N MET A 293 -7.70 6.01 -29.85
CA MET A 293 -7.56 5.18 -31.05
C MET A 293 -7.06 3.77 -30.71
N GLN A 294 -6.19 3.64 -29.71
CA GLN A 294 -5.70 2.33 -29.26
C GLN A 294 -6.79 1.49 -28.60
N TYR A 295 -7.76 2.11 -27.94
CA TYR A 295 -8.86 1.46 -27.21
C TYR A 295 -10.21 2.08 -27.61
N PRO A 296 -10.71 1.84 -28.83
CA PRO A 296 -11.87 2.56 -29.40
C PRO A 296 -13.18 2.28 -28.65
N THR A 297 -13.35 1.06 -28.11
CA THR A 297 -14.54 0.64 -27.39
C THR A 297 -14.55 1.00 -25.89
N GLN A 298 -13.39 1.38 -25.35
CA GLN A 298 -13.24 1.67 -23.93
C GLN A 298 -13.68 3.10 -23.60
N LYS A 299 -14.70 3.27 -22.77
CA LYS A 299 -15.22 4.57 -22.32
C LYS A 299 -14.41 5.15 -21.16
N TYR A 300 -14.11 4.34 -20.15
CA TYR A 300 -13.41 4.74 -18.91
C TYR A 300 -11.97 4.26 -18.90
N PHE A 301 -11.09 5.10 -18.34
CA PHE A 301 -9.67 4.85 -18.15
C PHE A 301 -9.25 5.25 -16.74
N ALA A 302 -8.27 4.55 -16.19
CA ALA A 302 -7.66 4.95 -14.93
C ALA A 302 -6.86 6.25 -15.10
N ILE A 303 -6.98 7.14 -14.13
CA ILE A 303 -6.19 8.37 -14.02
C ILE A 303 -5.70 8.52 -12.58
N VAL A 304 -4.45 8.94 -12.39
CA VAL A 304 -3.93 9.22 -11.05
C VAL A 304 -4.77 10.30 -10.37
N HIS A 305 -5.33 10.01 -9.21
CA HIS A 305 -6.19 10.95 -8.49
C HIS A 305 -5.45 12.23 -8.11
N GLU A 306 -6.12 13.37 -8.15
CA GLU A 306 -5.54 14.70 -7.93
C GLU A 306 -4.80 14.83 -6.59
N LYS A 307 -5.35 14.27 -5.51
CA LYS A 307 -4.71 14.24 -4.18
C LYS A 307 -3.33 13.58 -4.23
N LYS A 308 -3.19 12.48 -4.97
CA LYS A 308 -1.91 11.75 -5.12
C LYS A 308 -0.91 12.55 -5.94
N ARG A 309 -1.36 13.21 -7.01
CA ARG A 309 -0.53 14.12 -7.82
C ARG A 309 -0.02 15.31 -7.00
N THR A 310 -0.89 15.91 -6.19
CA THR A 310 -0.53 17.01 -5.29
C THR A 310 0.47 16.57 -4.22
N LYS A 311 0.27 15.38 -3.62
CA LYS A 311 1.20 14.78 -2.65
C LYS A 311 2.57 14.52 -3.28
N PHE A 312 2.61 14.01 -4.51
CA PHE A 312 3.85 13.83 -5.26
C PHE A 312 4.64 15.16 -5.38
N ILE A 313 3.98 16.22 -5.84
CA ILE A 313 4.62 17.53 -5.98
C ILE A 313 5.12 18.10 -4.64
N LYS A 314 4.34 17.94 -3.56
CA LYS A 314 4.79 18.35 -2.22
C LYS A 314 6.05 17.60 -1.80
N ARG A 315 6.09 16.29 -2.00
CA ARG A 315 7.26 15.46 -1.62
C ARG A 315 8.49 15.79 -2.46
N ILE A 316 8.33 16.00 -3.77
CA ILE A 316 9.41 16.46 -4.65
C ILE A 316 10.00 17.78 -4.17
N LYS A 317 9.16 18.75 -3.76
CA LYS A 317 9.61 20.02 -3.22
C LYS A 317 10.44 19.87 -1.95
N LEU A 318 10.10 18.89 -1.10
CA LEU A 318 10.85 18.59 0.13
C LEU A 318 12.19 17.91 -0.17
N ILE A 319 12.20 16.89 -1.06
CA ILE A 319 13.44 16.18 -1.44
C ILE A 319 14.44 17.16 -2.10
N LEU A 320 13.93 18.03 -2.99
CA LEU A 320 14.72 19.01 -3.73
C LEU A 320 14.78 20.38 -3.01
N ASP A 321 14.61 20.41 -1.69
CA ASP A 321 14.85 21.64 -0.94
C ASP A 321 16.35 21.97 -0.95
N ARG A 322 16.67 23.21 -1.31
CA ARG A 322 18.05 23.71 -1.36
C ARG A 322 18.79 23.70 -0.01
N ARG A 323 18.06 23.47 1.09
CA ARG A 323 18.59 23.36 2.46
C ARG A 323 18.65 21.93 2.95
N ALA A 324 18.24 20.95 2.12
CA ALA A 324 18.23 19.54 2.51
C ALA A 324 19.63 19.08 2.96
N PRO A 325 19.76 18.47 4.13
CA PRO A 325 21.04 17.98 4.64
C PRO A 325 21.52 16.73 3.87
N GLY A 326 22.83 16.50 3.87
CA GLY A 326 23.44 15.24 3.40
C GLY A 326 24.01 15.24 1.98
N GLY A 327 24.14 16.42 1.35
CA GLY A 327 24.84 16.55 0.07
C GLY A 327 24.03 16.07 -1.16
N ILE A 328 24.60 16.30 -2.36
CA ILE A 328 23.93 16.01 -3.65
C ILE A 328 23.62 14.53 -3.82
N GLU A 329 24.53 13.65 -3.50
CA GLU A 329 24.38 12.21 -3.78
C GLU A 329 23.23 11.61 -2.97
N LYS A 330 23.07 12.02 -1.72
CA LYS A 330 21.92 11.62 -0.89
C LYS A 330 20.59 12.15 -1.45
N VAL A 331 20.58 13.37 -1.98
CA VAL A 331 19.39 13.95 -2.63
C VAL A 331 19.04 13.22 -3.91
N LYS A 332 20.04 12.88 -4.75
CA LYS A 332 19.84 12.08 -5.97
C LYS A 332 19.25 10.70 -5.65
N SER A 333 19.83 9.99 -4.67
CA SER A 333 19.35 8.66 -4.25
C SER A 333 17.90 8.72 -3.79
N LYS A 334 17.57 9.65 -2.88
CA LYS A 334 16.18 9.84 -2.41
C LYS A 334 15.22 10.22 -3.53
N LEU A 335 15.66 11.06 -4.48
CA LEU A 335 14.83 11.44 -5.63
C LEU A 335 14.57 10.24 -6.53
N LYS A 336 15.61 9.47 -6.87
CA LYS A 336 15.53 8.27 -7.70
C LYS A 336 14.57 7.25 -7.10
N GLU A 337 14.76 6.92 -5.83
CA GLU A 337 13.93 5.96 -5.09
C GLU A 337 12.46 6.39 -5.10
N TYR A 338 12.18 7.65 -4.73
CA TYR A 338 10.81 8.16 -4.66
C TYR A 338 10.13 8.24 -6.03
N VAL A 339 10.80 8.79 -7.04
CA VAL A 339 10.25 8.94 -8.39
C VAL A 339 10.01 7.58 -9.02
N ARG A 340 10.96 6.63 -8.91
CA ARG A 340 10.84 5.27 -9.44
C ARG A 340 9.68 4.50 -8.78
N GLY A 341 9.61 4.50 -7.43
CA GLY A 341 8.53 3.82 -6.72
C GLY A 341 7.16 4.39 -7.05
N TRP A 342 7.04 5.72 -7.14
CA TRP A 342 5.79 6.37 -7.51
C TRP A 342 5.40 6.10 -8.97
N TYR A 343 6.35 6.15 -9.89
CA TYR A 343 6.12 5.86 -11.31
C TYR A 343 5.68 4.41 -11.52
N ASN A 344 6.38 3.43 -10.93
CA ASN A 344 6.05 2.02 -11.08
C ASN A 344 4.59 1.71 -10.66
N TYR A 345 4.07 2.44 -9.66
CA TYR A 345 2.69 2.26 -9.23
C TYR A 345 1.68 2.99 -10.12
N TYR A 346 2.00 4.20 -10.60
CA TYR A 346 1.04 5.09 -11.25
C TYR A 346 1.20 5.24 -12.77
N ALA A 347 2.16 4.58 -13.41
CA ALA A 347 2.56 4.81 -14.81
C ALA A 347 1.38 4.90 -15.78
N GLU A 348 0.47 3.95 -15.72
CA GLU A 348 -0.66 3.82 -16.67
C GLU A 348 -1.69 4.96 -16.57
N GLY A 349 -1.78 5.58 -15.39
CA GLY A 349 -2.76 6.64 -15.11
C GLY A 349 -2.20 8.07 -15.11
N ILE A 350 -0.93 8.29 -15.46
CA ILE A 350 -0.31 9.62 -15.41
C ILE A 350 -0.77 10.47 -16.60
N PRO A 351 -1.49 11.60 -16.38
CA PRO A 351 -1.86 12.49 -17.48
C PRO A 351 -0.63 13.14 -18.14
N VAL A 352 -0.52 13.07 -19.45
CA VAL A 352 0.65 13.56 -20.22
C VAL A 352 0.99 15.01 -19.86
N LYS A 353 0.02 15.93 -19.95
CA LYS A 353 0.23 17.35 -19.63
C LYS A 353 0.68 17.58 -18.18
N TRP A 354 0.21 16.76 -17.22
CA TRP A 354 0.65 16.86 -15.84
C TRP A 354 2.08 16.31 -15.67
N ARG A 355 2.43 15.21 -16.34
CA ARG A 355 3.78 14.63 -16.36
C ARG A 355 4.82 15.65 -16.83
N GLU A 356 4.53 16.33 -17.93
CA GLU A 356 5.39 17.41 -18.44
C GLU A 356 5.59 18.54 -17.43
N LYS A 357 4.51 19.01 -16.80
CA LYS A 357 4.58 20.04 -15.74
C LYS A 357 5.40 19.58 -14.54
N ALA A 358 5.23 18.32 -14.11
CA ALA A 358 5.97 17.72 -13.01
C ALA A 358 7.47 17.62 -13.35
N ASN A 359 7.83 17.12 -14.52
CA ASN A 359 9.21 17.02 -14.98
C ASN A 359 9.88 18.41 -15.09
N ASN A 360 9.18 19.38 -15.62
CA ASN A 360 9.69 20.76 -15.68
C ASN A 360 9.94 21.35 -14.29
N LEU A 361 9.08 21.04 -13.30
CA LEU A 361 9.30 21.45 -11.91
C LEU A 361 10.54 20.74 -11.31
N ILE A 362 10.66 19.44 -11.50
CA ILE A 362 11.78 18.62 -11.00
C ILE A 362 13.09 19.20 -11.57
N ARG A 363 13.21 19.31 -12.88
CA ARG A 363 14.42 19.84 -13.55
C ARG A 363 14.76 21.26 -13.11
N ARG A 364 13.76 22.13 -12.92
CA ARG A 364 13.96 23.48 -12.38
C ARG A 364 14.52 23.47 -10.97
N ARG A 365 13.98 22.61 -10.11
CA ARG A 365 14.46 22.46 -8.73
C ARG A 365 15.89 21.92 -8.66
N ILE A 366 16.23 20.97 -9.54
CA ILE A 366 17.60 20.44 -9.66
C ILE A 366 18.55 21.54 -10.08
N ARG A 367 18.21 22.36 -11.09
CA ARG A 367 19.03 23.52 -11.50
C ARG A 367 19.25 24.51 -10.37
N GLN A 368 18.22 24.83 -9.59
CA GLN A 368 18.35 25.67 -8.40
C GLN A 368 19.33 25.11 -7.37
N LEU A 369 19.24 23.80 -7.11
CA LEU A 369 20.07 23.11 -6.13
C LEU A 369 21.54 23.12 -6.58
N LEU A 370 21.80 22.76 -7.84
CA LEU A 370 23.13 22.79 -8.43
C LEU A 370 23.74 24.20 -8.40
N TRP A 371 22.97 25.21 -8.81
CA TRP A 371 23.44 26.61 -8.80
C TRP A 371 23.79 27.07 -7.41
N LYS A 372 23.03 26.75 -6.40
CA LYS A 372 23.34 27.07 -5.01
C LYS A 372 24.61 26.37 -4.54
N GLN A 373 24.82 25.11 -4.92
CA GLN A 373 26.01 24.35 -4.47
C GLN A 373 27.31 24.81 -5.13
N TRP A 374 27.23 25.24 -6.37
CA TRP A 374 28.42 25.76 -7.07
C TRP A 374 28.95 27.09 -6.49
N LYS A 375 28.27 27.70 -5.54
CA LYS A 375 28.55 28.89 -4.75
C LYS A 375 29.32 29.99 -5.49
N LYS A 376 30.63 29.80 -5.72
CA LYS A 376 31.56 30.79 -6.33
C LYS A 376 31.41 30.83 -7.85
N PRO A 377 31.50 32.03 -8.48
CA PRO A 377 31.40 32.18 -9.92
C PRO A 377 32.36 31.29 -10.73
N ASP A 378 33.61 31.18 -10.30
CA ASP A 378 34.61 30.35 -10.98
C ASP A 378 34.25 28.86 -10.99
N ASN A 379 33.70 28.36 -9.85
CA ASN A 379 33.20 26.99 -9.80
C ASN A 379 31.98 26.82 -10.71
N ARG A 380 31.04 27.78 -10.75
CA ARG A 380 29.93 27.78 -11.70
C ARG A 380 30.41 27.72 -13.13
N ARG A 381 31.38 28.55 -13.50
CA ARG A 381 32.00 28.57 -14.84
C ARG A 381 32.61 27.21 -15.15
N LYS A 382 33.42 26.65 -14.27
CA LYS A 382 34.06 25.33 -14.44
C LYS A 382 33.03 24.21 -14.65
N GLN A 383 31.98 24.19 -13.84
CA GLN A 383 30.91 23.17 -13.96
C GLN A 383 30.11 23.35 -15.25
N LEU A 384 29.76 24.58 -15.62
CA LEU A 384 29.02 24.86 -16.85
C LEU A 384 29.83 24.45 -18.09
N MET A 385 31.12 24.75 -18.13
CA MET A 385 32.00 24.37 -19.24
C MET A 385 32.19 22.85 -19.34
N ARG A 386 32.28 22.16 -18.18
CA ARG A 386 32.39 20.70 -18.15
C ARG A 386 31.14 19.99 -18.70
N ILE A 387 29.96 20.56 -18.45
CA ILE A 387 28.68 19.95 -18.84
C ILE A 387 28.25 20.35 -20.25
N GLY A 388 28.42 21.63 -20.60
CA GLY A 388 27.97 22.23 -21.85
C GLY A 388 29.13 22.69 -22.71
N THR A 389 29.76 21.81 -23.44
CA THR A 389 30.79 22.17 -24.42
C THR A 389 30.18 23.02 -25.55
N ASN A 390 30.89 24.13 -25.92
CA ASN A 390 30.59 24.96 -27.07
C ASN A 390 29.30 25.83 -27.04
N ILE A 391 28.86 26.30 -25.87
CA ILE A 391 27.75 27.27 -25.79
C ILE A 391 28.28 28.61 -25.24
N PRO A 392 28.58 29.64 -26.11
CA PRO A 392 28.84 31.00 -25.65
C PRO A 392 27.53 31.63 -25.11
N PRO A 393 27.51 32.46 -24.10
CA PRO A 393 28.55 33.00 -23.22
C PRO A 393 28.53 32.39 -21.81
N LEU A 394 28.88 31.09 -21.67
CA LEU A 394 28.81 30.37 -20.39
C LEU A 394 29.69 31.01 -19.29
N GLY A 395 30.83 31.58 -19.69
CA GLY A 395 31.75 32.23 -18.77
C GLY A 395 31.13 33.43 -18.05
N GLU A 396 30.54 34.36 -18.78
CA GLU A 396 29.89 35.56 -18.25
C GLU A 396 28.63 35.24 -17.43
N PHE A 397 27.85 34.26 -17.87
CA PHE A 397 26.65 33.84 -17.19
C PHE A 397 26.93 33.33 -15.76
N ALA A 398 28.07 32.73 -15.51
CA ALA A 398 28.50 32.24 -14.19
C ALA A 398 28.55 33.33 -13.11
N TYR A 399 28.81 34.57 -13.52
CA TYR A 399 28.88 35.76 -12.64
C TYR A 399 27.52 36.41 -12.39
N SER A 400 26.43 35.91 -12.94
CA SER A 400 25.10 36.45 -12.75
C SER A 400 24.70 36.55 -11.27
N SER A 401 24.26 37.74 -10.85
CA SER A 401 23.74 38.05 -9.52
C SER A 401 22.26 37.69 -9.33
N ASN A 402 21.59 37.21 -10.37
CA ASN A 402 20.18 36.84 -10.32
C ASN A 402 19.89 35.80 -9.26
N SER A 403 18.68 35.87 -8.67
CA SER A 403 18.22 34.87 -7.68
C SER A 403 18.23 33.45 -8.27
N TYR A 404 18.48 32.44 -7.42
CA TYR A 404 18.52 31.03 -7.80
C TYR A 404 17.30 30.58 -8.62
N TRP A 405 16.13 31.14 -8.31
CA TRP A 405 14.88 30.83 -9.02
C TRP A 405 14.83 31.42 -10.43
N ARG A 406 15.31 32.67 -10.57
CA ARG A 406 15.36 33.35 -11.85
C ARG A 406 16.37 32.67 -12.78
N ILE A 407 17.55 32.37 -12.27
CA ILE A 407 18.60 31.64 -13.00
C ILE A 407 18.11 30.27 -13.49
N ALA A 408 17.44 29.51 -12.64
CA ALA A 408 16.92 28.17 -13.00
C ALA A 408 15.90 28.18 -14.13
N LYS A 409 15.38 29.36 -14.52
CA LYS A 409 14.44 29.56 -15.63
C LYS A 409 15.09 30.06 -16.92
N THR A 410 16.36 30.43 -16.90
CA THR A 410 17.01 31.00 -18.07
C THR A 410 17.16 29.99 -19.19
N PRO A 411 16.99 30.41 -20.46
CA PRO A 411 17.14 29.51 -21.62
C PRO A 411 18.53 28.86 -21.68
N LEU A 412 19.56 29.59 -21.28
CA LEU A 412 20.93 29.10 -21.27
C LEU A 412 21.07 27.90 -20.31
N LEU A 413 20.62 28.05 -19.06
CA LEU A 413 20.71 26.97 -18.07
C LEU A 413 19.79 25.78 -18.44
N HIS A 414 18.66 26.04 -19.12
CA HIS A 414 17.82 24.99 -19.70
C HIS A 414 18.55 24.19 -20.78
N ARG A 415 19.38 24.84 -21.59
CA ARG A 415 20.15 24.21 -22.67
C ARG A 415 21.28 23.36 -22.07
N VAL A 416 22.06 23.91 -21.16
CA VAL A 416 23.20 23.21 -20.53
C VAL A 416 22.73 22.09 -19.60
N LEU A 417 21.82 22.38 -18.69
CA LEU A 417 21.22 21.43 -17.75
C LEU A 417 19.83 20.96 -18.23
N GLY A 418 19.79 20.53 -19.49
CA GLY A 418 18.60 19.95 -20.12
C GLY A 418 18.38 18.49 -19.68
N LYS A 419 17.32 17.86 -20.21
CA LYS A 419 16.95 16.48 -19.90
C LYS A 419 18.16 15.53 -20.03
N LYS A 420 18.82 15.51 -21.19
CA LYS A 420 19.95 14.60 -21.48
C LYS A 420 21.12 14.80 -20.51
N SER A 421 21.48 16.06 -20.24
CA SER A 421 22.58 16.37 -19.33
C SER A 421 22.27 15.99 -17.88
N LEU A 422 21.05 16.25 -17.41
CA LEU A 422 20.64 15.88 -16.05
C LEU A 422 20.62 14.36 -15.85
N VAL A 423 20.15 13.61 -16.84
CA VAL A 423 20.18 12.14 -16.81
C VAL A 423 21.63 11.63 -16.77
N LYS A 424 22.53 12.14 -17.60
CA LYS A 424 23.97 11.81 -17.55
C LYS A 424 24.63 12.13 -16.20
N LEU A 425 24.14 13.15 -15.51
CA LEU A 425 24.58 13.52 -14.16
C LEU A 425 23.92 12.67 -13.04
N GLY A 426 23.11 11.66 -13.39
CA GLY A 426 22.45 10.76 -12.44
C GLY A 426 21.19 11.33 -11.80
N TRP A 427 20.58 12.37 -12.37
CA TRP A 427 19.32 12.91 -11.89
C TRP A 427 18.13 12.20 -12.50
N TYR A 428 17.06 12.05 -11.69
CA TYR A 428 15.85 11.34 -12.06
C TYR A 428 14.62 12.25 -12.14
N ASP A 429 13.81 12.06 -13.17
CA ASP A 429 12.44 12.55 -13.30
C ASP A 429 11.53 11.42 -13.83
N LEU A 430 10.25 11.70 -14.06
CA LEU A 430 9.29 10.68 -14.51
C LEU A 430 9.58 10.13 -15.93
N GLU A 431 10.36 10.84 -16.74
CA GLU A 431 10.77 10.33 -18.05
C GLU A 431 12.08 9.51 -17.98
N ALA A 432 12.95 9.84 -17.02
CA ALA A 432 14.18 9.08 -16.82
C ALA A 432 13.90 7.64 -16.39
N VAL A 433 12.78 7.38 -15.72
CA VAL A 433 12.38 6.02 -15.33
C VAL A 433 12.15 5.15 -16.56
N GLU A 434 11.52 5.69 -17.63
CA GLU A 434 11.27 4.98 -18.89
C GLU A 434 12.57 4.63 -19.65
N ILE A 435 13.66 5.37 -19.41
CA ILE A 435 14.95 5.15 -20.09
C ILE A 435 15.75 4.05 -19.41
N TYR A 436 15.52 3.82 -18.10
CA TYR A 436 16.26 2.88 -17.26
C TYR A 436 15.41 1.68 -16.82
N ALA A 437 14.16 1.55 -17.30
CA ALA A 437 13.31 0.38 -17.18
C ALA A 437 13.58 -0.57 -18.33
#